data_040dddb1099f5ff9ca494feb3bf86aee
#
_entry.id   040dddb1099f5ff9ca494feb3bf86aee
#
_cell.length_a   1.000
_cell.length_b   1.000
_cell.length_c   1.000
_cell.angle_alpha   90.00
_cell.angle_beta   90.00
_cell.angle_gamma   90.00
#
_symmetry.space_group_name_H-M   'P 1'
#
loop_
_entity.id
_entity.type
_entity.pdbx_description
1 polymer ?
#
loop_
_entity_poly.entity_id
_entity_poly.type
_entity_poly.pdbx_seq_one_letter_code
_entity_poly.pdbx_strand_id
1 'polypeptide(L)'
;MVFHKTHGMNQPLFSMRTLYVSRTPADSSVYPTISAALDAIPMDLNEPACIYLAPGIYHEKITINKPYLTILGTGKSNKDVVLTYDDYALAPMADIGKLGTFRSYSVFIDTHDVTLQNLTIENASGDSLTHGQAIALYADGDRLVIDSCRLIGHQDTLFTGPLPPKEIE
;
A
#
# COMPACT_ATOMS: atom_id res chain seq x y z
N MET A 1 29.60 33.43 -40.14
CA MET A 1 28.29 33.21 -39.50
C MET A 1 28.27 31.77 -39.02
N VAL A 2 28.54 31.53 -37.73
CA VAL A 2 28.72 30.19 -37.15
C VAL A 2 27.43 29.86 -36.43
N PHE A 3 26.69 28.85 -36.91
CA PHE A 3 25.51 28.35 -36.24
C PHE A 3 25.92 27.38 -35.11
N HIS A 4 25.70 27.77 -33.87
CA HIS A 4 25.78 26.87 -32.73
C HIS A 4 24.52 26.01 -32.70
N LYS A 5 24.68 24.70 -32.94
CA LYS A 5 23.68 23.70 -32.65
C LYS A 5 23.58 23.57 -31.13
N THR A 6 22.49 24.04 -30.56
CA THR A 6 22.10 23.72 -29.20
C THR A 6 21.67 22.24 -29.17
N HIS A 7 22.47 21.41 -28.53
CA HIS A 7 22.06 20.06 -28.16
C HIS A 7 20.95 20.16 -27.11
N GLY A 8 19.71 19.96 -27.54
CA GLY A 8 18.63 19.72 -26.63
C GLY A 8 18.94 18.43 -25.86
N MET A 9 19.20 18.53 -24.56
CA MET A 9 19.21 17.39 -23.69
C MET A 9 17.79 16.83 -23.69
N ASN A 10 17.57 15.71 -24.41
CA ASN A 10 16.44 14.86 -24.17
C ASN A 10 16.60 14.29 -22.76
N GLN A 11 16.00 14.94 -21.77
CA GLN A 11 15.75 14.28 -20.49
C GLN A 11 14.84 13.08 -20.82
N PRO A 12 15.17 11.86 -20.38
CA PRO A 12 14.24 10.75 -20.52
C PRO A 12 12.97 11.14 -19.80
N LEU A 13 11.85 11.20 -20.51
CA LEU A 13 10.54 11.25 -19.92
C LEU A 13 10.41 9.93 -19.14
N PHE A 14 10.57 9.98 -17.82
CA PHE A 14 10.28 8.83 -16.97
C PHE A 14 8.80 8.49 -17.19
N SER A 15 8.54 7.37 -17.82
CA SER A 15 7.20 6.88 -17.99
C SER A 15 6.78 6.31 -16.64
N MET A 16 5.77 6.92 -16.02
CA MET A 16 5.16 6.39 -14.80
C MET A 16 4.14 5.33 -15.20
N ARG A 17 4.28 4.11 -14.67
CA ARG A 17 3.28 3.07 -14.88
C ARG A 17 2.03 3.39 -14.10
N THR A 18 0.89 3.46 -14.77
CA THR A 18 -0.40 3.82 -14.15
C THR A 18 -1.35 2.63 -14.22
N LEU A 19 -1.94 2.28 -13.07
CA LEU A 19 -2.95 1.22 -12.94
C LEU A 19 -4.19 1.78 -12.24
N TYR A 20 -5.35 1.26 -12.62
CA TYR A 20 -6.64 1.66 -12.03
C TYR A 20 -7.31 0.47 -11.40
N VAL A 21 -7.86 0.68 -10.20
CA VAL A 21 -8.58 -0.36 -9.45
C VAL A 21 -9.99 0.14 -9.11
N SER A 22 -10.98 -0.70 -9.34
CA SER A 22 -12.37 -0.43 -8.96
C SER A 22 -13.08 -1.72 -8.56
N ARG A 23 -13.93 -1.66 -7.54
CA ARG A 23 -14.82 -2.78 -7.16
C ARG A 23 -15.84 -3.10 -8.24
N THR A 24 -16.08 -2.17 -9.15
CA THR A 24 -16.97 -2.31 -10.30
C THR A 24 -16.22 -1.88 -11.56
N PRO A 25 -15.30 -2.74 -12.10
CA PRO A 25 -14.51 -2.40 -13.26
C PRO A 25 -15.40 -2.09 -14.47
N ALA A 26 -15.13 -1.00 -15.17
CA ALA A 26 -15.87 -0.62 -16.38
C ALA A 26 -15.45 -1.49 -17.59
N ASP A 27 -14.18 -1.93 -17.61
CA ASP A 27 -13.60 -2.76 -18.67
C ASP A 27 -12.35 -3.51 -18.14
N SER A 28 -11.70 -4.27 -19.01
CA SER A 28 -10.54 -5.09 -18.68
C SER A 28 -9.26 -4.30 -18.39
N SER A 29 -9.21 -2.99 -18.58
CA SER A 29 -8.08 -2.14 -18.23
C SER A 29 -8.07 -1.73 -16.76
N VAL A 30 -9.18 -1.98 -16.05
CA VAL A 30 -9.37 -1.67 -14.63
C VAL A 30 -9.32 -2.97 -13.83
N TYR A 31 -8.43 -3.03 -12.83
CA TYR A 31 -8.29 -4.19 -11.97
C TYR A 31 -9.42 -4.28 -10.95
N PRO A 32 -9.96 -5.49 -10.68
CA PRO A 32 -11.04 -5.66 -9.70
C PRO A 32 -10.55 -5.61 -8.24
N THR A 33 -9.25 -5.82 -8.01
CA THR A 33 -8.62 -5.87 -6.69
C THR A 33 -7.28 -5.14 -6.67
N ILE A 34 -6.87 -4.69 -5.49
CA ILE A 34 -5.56 -4.06 -5.30
C ILE A 34 -4.45 -5.10 -5.49
N SER A 35 -4.66 -6.31 -4.99
CA SER A 35 -3.72 -7.43 -5.15
C SER A 35 -3.45 -7.73 -6.62
N ALA A 36 -4.49 -7.77 -7.47
CA ALA A 36 -4.31 -7.99 -8.91
C ALA A 36 -3.53 -6.86 -9.60
N ALA A 37 -3.71 -5.60 -9.17
CA ALA A 37 -2.93 -4.49 -9.69
C ALA A 37 -1.46 -4.55 -9.24
N LEU A 38 -1.20 -4.92 -7.99
CA LEU A 38 0.16 -5.14 -7.46
C LEU A 38 0.87 -6.27 -8.20
N ASP A 39 0.19 -7.38 -8.46
CA ASP A 39 0.74 -8.53 -9.19
C ASP A 39 1.09 -8.19 -10.65
N ALA A 40 0.39 -7.23 -11.24
CA ALA A 40 0.66 -6.74 -12.60
C ALA A 40 1.91 -5.83 -12.70
N ILE A 41 2.47 -5.40 -11.56
CA ILE A 41 3.72 -4.63 -11.52
C ILE A 41 4.90 -5.61 -11.46
N PRO A 42 5.82 -5.62 -12.44
CA PRO A 42 7.02 -6.46 -12.40
C PRO A 42 7.88 -6.19 -11.16
N MET A 43 8.54 -7.24 -10.64
CA MET A 43 9.43 -7.10 -9.45
C MET A 43 10.70 -6.29 -9.75
N ASP A 44 11.14 -6.29 -10.99
CA ASP A 44 12.34 -5.60 -11.49
C ASP A 44 12.00 -4.25 -12.14
N LEU A 45 10.81 -3.71 -11.86
CA LEU A 45 10.43 -2.42 -12.41
C LEU A 45 11.29 -1.31 -11.78
N ASN A 46 12.08 -0.64 -12.61
CA ASN A 46 12.93 0.49 -12.22
C ASN A 46 12.24 1.86 -12.46
N GLU A 47 10.96 1.85 -12.79
CA GLU A 47 10.15 3.04 -13.05
C GLU A 47 9.09 3.24 -11.96
N PRO A 48 8.76 4.49 -11.59
CA PRO A 48 7.68 4.74 -10.66
C PRO A 48 6.34 4.19 -11.15
N ALA A 49 5.58 3.60 -10.23
CA ALA A 49 4.23 3.13 -10.50
C ALA A 49 3.21 3.87 -9.63
N CYS A 50 2.00 4.08 -10.17
CA CYS A 50 0.89 4.65 -9.42
C CYS A 50 -0.36 3.79 -9.61
N ILE A 51 -0.96 3.38 -8.50
CA ILE A 51 -2.25 2.68 -8.46
C ILE A 51 -3.30 3.68 -7.98
N TYR A 52 -4.27 3.98 -8.83
CA TYR A 52 -5.44 4.80 -8.51
C TYR A 52 -6.60 3.93 -8.05
N LEU A 53 -7.07 4.17 -6.83
CA LEU A 53 -8.19 3.42 -6.25
C LEU A 53 -9.49 4.24 -6.37
N ALA A 54 -10.48 3.71 -7.08
CA ALA A 54 -11.82 4.28 -7.08
C ALA A 54 -12.47 4.21 -5.69
N PRO A 55 -13.42 5.11 -5.36
CA PRO A 55 -14.19 5.01 -4.13
C PRO A 55 -14.79 3.61 -3.93
N GLY A 56 -14.62 3.07 -2.71
CA GLY A 56 -15.09 1.74 -2.37
C GLY A 56 -14.41 1.16 -1.13
N ILE A 57 -14.92 0.02 -0.68
CA ILE A 57 -14.34 -0.77 0.41
C ILE A 57 -13.64 -1.99 -0.21
N TYR A 58 -12.34 -2.09 0.04
CA TYR A 58 -11.47 -3.16 -0.44
C TYR A 58 -11.13 -4.06 0.73
N HIS A 59 -11.85 -5.19 0.84
CA HIS A 59 -11.60 -6.20 1.88
C HIS A 59 -10.51 -7.15 1.37
N GLU A 60 -9.27 -6.74 1.56
CA GLU A 60 -8.08 -7.44 1.08
C GLU A 60 -6.95 -7.32 2.11
N LYS A 61 -6.25 -8.41 2.37
CA LYS A 61 -4.98 -8.39 3.08
C LYS A 61 -3.87 -8.12 2.09
N ILE A 62 -3.20 -6.98 2.22
CA ILE A 62 -2.31 -6.43 1.20
C ILE A 62 -0.87 -6.46 1.71
N THR A 63 0.04 -7.00 0.89
CA THR A 63 1.48 -6.87 1.07
C THR A 63 2.07 -6.06 -0.08
N ILE A 64 2.73 -4.95 0.24
CA ILE A 64 3.41 -4.07 -0.71
C ILE A 64 4.90 -4.36 -0.64
N ASN A 65 5.42 -5.02 -1.65
CA ASN A 65 6.84 -5.37 -1.83
C ASN A 65 7.44 -4.79 -3.11
N LYS A 66 6.80 -3.77 -3.67
CA LYS A 66 7.23 -3.06 -4.88
C LYS A 66 7.70 -1.67 -4.49
N PRO A 67 8.98 -1.31 -4.73
CA PRO A 67 9.47 0.03 -4.49
C PRO A 67 8.94 1.04 -5.52
N TYR A 68 9.12 2.33 -5.23
CA TYR A 68 8.72 3.45 -6.09
C TYR A 68 7.22 3.45 -6.43
N LEU A 69 6.38 3.03 -5.48
CA LEU A 69 4.95 2.86 -5.67
C LEU A 69 4.16 3.96 -4.94
N THR A 70 3.21 4.56 -5.65
CA THR A 70 2.15 5.39 -5.05
C THR A 70 0.82 4.65 -5.12
N ILE A 71 0.08 4.59 -4.02
CA ILE A 71 -1.31 4.15 -3.98
C ILE A 71 -2.17 5.34 -3.57
N LEU A 72 -3.05 5.79 -4.45
CA LEU A 72 -3.84 7.02 -4.31
C LEU A 72 -5.33 6.72 -4.37
N GLY A 73 -6.05 7.08 -3.30
CA GLY A 73 -7.52 7.11 -3.30
C GLY A 73 -8.06 8.29 -4.12
N THR A 74 -8.90 8.04 -5.13
CA THR A 74 -9.46 9.06 -6.02
C THR A 74 -10.77 9.66 -5.51
N GLY A 75 -11.22 9.29 -4.31
CA GLY A 75 -12.37 9.88 -3.65
C GLY A 75 -12.18 11.36 -3.28
N LYS A 76 -13.27 12.06 -3.00
CA LYS A 76 -13.25 13.45 -2.53
C LYS A 76 -12.64 13.58 -1.13
N SER A 77 -12.62 12.50 -0.39
CA SER A 77 -12.13 12.40 0.99
C SER A 77 -11.46 11.03 1.19
N ASN A 78 -10.54 10.98 2.16
CA ASN A 78 -9.91 9.72 2.57
C ASN A 78 -10.87 8.68 3.17
N LYS A 79 -12.13 9.05 3.41
CA LYS A 79 -13.20 8.13 3.84
C LYS A 79 -13.83 7.35 2.69
N ASP A 80 -13.64 7.83 1.46
CA ASP A 80 -14.29 7.26 0.29
C ASP A 80 -13.59 5.98 -0.22
N VAL A 81 -12.31 5.81 0.14
CA VAL A 81 -11.50 4.63 -0.22
C VAL A 81 -11.02 3.97 1.07
N VAL A 82 -11.48 2.76 1.33
CA VAL A 82 -11.17 2.02 2.56
C VAL A 82 -10.53 0.69 2.22
N LEU A 83 -9.30 0.50 2.68
CA LEU A 83 -8.59 -0.77 2.68
C LEU A 83 -8.82 -1.40 4.06
N THR A 84 -9.44 -2.56 4.12
CA THR A 84 -9.81 -3.19 5.39
C THR A 84 -9.54 -4.70 5.37
N TYR A 85 -9.18 -5.23 6.53
CA TYR A 85 -9.12 -6.65 6.81
C TYR A 85 -9.42 -6.90 8.29
N ASP A 86 -9.58 -8.16 8.70
CA ASP A 86 -10.08 -8.50 10.04
C ASP A 86 -9.26 -9.58 10.77
N ASP A 87 -8.02 -9.79 10.38
CA ASP A 87 -7.09 -10.65 11.13
C ASP A 87 -6.69 -10.03 12.47
N TYR A 88 -6.48 -10.88 13.50
CA TYR A 88 -6.09 -10.47 14.84
C TYR A 88 -5.13 -11.46 15.50
N ALA A 89 -4.36 -11.00 16.47
CA ALA A 89 -3.26 -11.77 17.05
C ALA A 89 -3.68 -13.09 17.69
N LEU A 90 -4.84 -13.15 18.33
CA LEU A 90 -5.35 -14.33 19.01
C LEU A 90 -6.14 -15.28 18.09
N ALA A 91 -6.28 -14.95 16.79
CA ALA A 91 -6.97 -15.81 15.83
C ALA A 91 -6.36 -17.23 15.85
N PRO A 92 -7.18 -18.29 16.00
CA PRO A 92 -6.68 -19.65 16.08
C PRO A 92 -6.10 -20.11 14.74
N MET A 93 -4.93 -20.74 14.80
CA MET A 93 -4.23 -21.29 13.63
C MET A 93 -3.90 -22.76 13.90
N ALA A 94 -4.22 -23.65 12.96
CA ALA A 94 -4.08 -25.09 13.12
C ALA A 94 -2.64 -25.53 13.44
N ASP A 95 -1.66 -24.91 12.77
CA ASP A 95 -0.26 -25.37 12.83
C ASP A 95 0.57 -24.69 13.92
N ILE A 96 0.18 -23.49 14.35
CA ILE A 96 1.01 -22.62 15.22
C ILE A 96 0.26 -22.09 16.44
N GLY A 97 -0.97 -22.52 16.66
CA GLY A 97 -1.82 -22.14 17.79
C GLY A 97 -2.51 -20.80 17.60
N LYS A 98 -1.79 -19.71 17.32
CA LYS A 98 -2.35 -18.36 17.12
C LYS A 98 -1.64 -17.66 15.97
N LEU A 99 -2.35 -16.75 15.30
CA LEU A 99 -1.82 -15.95 14.18
C LEU A 99 -0.62 -15.10 14.61
N GLY A 100 -0.73 -14.43 15.74
CA GLY A 100 0.29 -13.52 16.26
C GLY A 100 0.18 -12.11 15.69
N THR A 101 0.70 -11.13 16.44
CA THR A 101 0.56 -9.69 16.14
C THR A 101 1.05 -9.34 14.75
N PHE A 102 2.25 -9.76 14.38
CA PHE A 102 2.88 -9.32 13.12
C PHE A 102 2.25 -9.91 11.85
N ARG A 103 1.34 -10.86 11.99
CA ARG A 103 0.55 -11.42 10.88
C ARG A 103 -0.88 -10.91 10.84
N SER A 104 -1.26 -10.03 11.76
CA SER A 104 -2.63 -9.51 11.87
C SER A 104 -2.90 -8.27 11.02
N TYR A 105 -1.94 -7.82 10.21
CA TYR A 105 -2.05 -6.59 9.43
C TYR A 105 -3.13 -6.64 8.36
N SER A 106 -3.70 -5.48 8.06
CA SER A 106 -4.50 -5.26 6.85
C SER A 106 -3.60 -4.87 5.68
N VAL A 107 -2.67 -3.92 5.89
CA VAL A 107 -1.67 -3.51 4.91
C VAL A 107 -0.27 -3.66 5.52
N PHE A 108 0.60 -4.36 4.82
CA PHE A 108 2.02 -4.49 5.16
C PHE A 108 2.87 -3.88 4.04
N ILE A 109 3.79 -2.99 4.40
CA ILE A 109 4.79 -2.42 3.49
C ILE A 109 6.15 -3.02 3.87
N ASP A 110 6.72 -3.81 2.95
CA ASP A 110 8.01 -4.50 3.09
C ASP A 110 8.91 -4.08 1.93
N THR A 111 9.16 -2.78 1.82
CA THR A 111 9.98 -2.17 0.76
C THR A 111 10.21 -0.68 1.06
N HIS A 112 10.81 0.05 0.11
CA HIS A 112 11.14 1.45 0.23
C HIS A 112 10.44 2.33 -0.83
N ASP A 113 10.45 3.67 -0.62
CA ASP A 113 9.90 4.66 -1.57
C ASP A 113 8.43 4.38 -1.90
N VAL A 114 7.60 4.17 -0.87
CA VAL A 114 6.15 3.96 -1.01
C VAL A 114 5.38 5.15 -0.48
N THR A 115 4.42 5.63 -1.25
CA THR A 115 3.45 6.65 -0.84
C THR A 115 2.05 6.08 -0.80
N LEU A 116 1.38 6.20 0.35
CA LEU A 116 -0.06 5.97 0.50
C LEU A 116 -0.75 7.33 0.67
N GLN A 117 -1.76 7.64 -0.14
CA GLN A 117 -2.37 8.96 -0.14
C GLN A 117 -3.90 8.91 -0.25
N ASN A 118 -4.57 9.77 0.53
CA ASN A 118 -6.01 10.03 0.48
C ASN A 118 -6.88 8.76 0.60
N LEU A 119 -6.60 7.92 1.61
CA LEU A 119 -7.34 6.67 1.85
C LEU A 119 -7.41 6.34 3.35
N THR A 120 -8.28 5.42 3.69
CA THR A 120 -8.39 4.82 5.02
C THR A 120 -7.81 3.42 5.00
N ILE A 121 -7.01 3.08 6.01
CA ILE A 121 -6.55 1.72 6.29
C ILE A 121 -7.14 1.30 7.63
N GLU A 122 -7.88 0.21 7.63
CA GLU A 122 -8.61 -0.26 8.80
C GLU A 122 -8.27 -1.72 9.11
N ASN A 123 -8.12 -2.03 10.39
CA ASN A 123 -8.29 -3.39 10.86
C ASN A 123 -9.64 -3.50 11.57
N ALA A 124 -10.54 -4.27 10.98
CA ALA A 124 -11.93 -4.40 11.39
C ALA A 124 -12.18 -5.59 12.34
N SER A 125 -11.14 -6.19 12.93
CA SER A 125 -11.27 -7.38 13.79
C SER A 125 -12.10 -7.14 15.06
N GLY A 126 -12.23 -5.88 15.52
CA GLY A 126 -13.06 -5.54 16.67
C GLY A 126 -12.29 -5.44 17.98
N ASP A 127 -12.93 -5.80 19.08
CA ASP A 127 -12.48 -5.52 20.44
C ASP A 127 -11.17 -6.23 20.80
N SER A 128 -10.17 -5.45 21.21
CA SER A 128 -8.86 -5.92 21.62
C SER A 128 -8.86 -6.80 22.89
N LEU A 129 -9.88 -6.70 23.75
CA LEU A 129 -9.99 -7.58 24.93
C LEU A 129 -10.17 -9.04 24.54
N THR A 130 -10.79 -9.29 23.38
CA THR A 130 -11.07 -10.64 22.89
C THR A 130 -10.14 -11.05 21.75
N HIS A 131 -9.66 -10.10 20.95
CA HIS A 131 -8.87 -10.36 19.75
C HIS A 131 -7.36 -10.09 19.94
N GLY A 132 -6.99 -9.28 20.95
CA GLY A 132 -5.62 -8.83 21.14
C GLY A 132 -5.21 -7.78 20.11
N GLN A 133 -3.93 -7.76 19.77
CA GLN A 133 -3.37 -6.82 18.81
C GLN A 133 -3.90 -7.10 17.40
N ALA A 134 -4.13 -6.02 16.63
CA ALA A 134 -4.67 -6.09 15.29
C ALA A 134 -4.21 -4.88 14.46
N ILE A 135 -3.18 -5.09 13.66
CA ILE A 135 -2.48 -4.01 12.94
C ILE A 135 -3.29 -3.59 11.72
N ALA A 136 -3.62 -2.30 11.60
CA ALA A 136 -4.14 -1.77 10.34
C ALA A 136 -2.99 -1.58 9.34
N LEU A 137 -1.95 -0.82 9.71
CA LEU A 137 -0.78 -0.60 8.87
C LEU A 137 0.50 -1.08 9.56
N TYR A 138 1.18 -2.04 8.95
CA TYR A 138 2.53 -2.44 9.27
C TYR A 138 3.49 -1.82 8.26
N ALA A 139 4.25 -0.81 8.70
CA ALA A 139 5.19 -0.07 7.87
C ALA A 139 6.62 -0.49 8.21
N ASP A 140 7.18 -1.45 7.47
CA ASP A 140 8.54 -1.95 7.64
C ASP A 140 9.34 -1.66 6.37
N GLY A 141 9.82 -0.43 6.28
CA GLY A 141 10.53 0.04 5.10
C GLY A 141 11.12 1.43 5.31
N ASP A 142 11.79 1.92 4.27
CA ASP A 142 12.44 3.22 4.27
C ASP A 142 11.76 4.19 3.30
N ARG A 143 11.82 5.50 3.58
CA ARG A 143 11.23 6.57 2.77
C ARG A 143 9.75 6.32 2.46
N LEU A 144 8.98 5.98 3.51
CA LEU A 144 7.54 5.78 3.42
C LEU A 144 6.81 7.10 3.68
N VAL A 145 5.85 7.42 2.83
CA VAL A 145 4.99 8.62 2.95
C VAL A 145 3.55 8.19 3.13
N ILE A 146 2.95 8.58 4.26
CA ILE A 146 1.53 8.33 4.57
C ILE A 146 0.85 9.69 4.64
N ASP A 147 0.27 10.11 3.53
CA ASP A 147 -0.28 11.45 3.37
C ASP A 147 -1.81 11.45 3.30
N SER A 148 -2.43 12.29 4.12
CA SER A 148 -3.90 12.46 4.16
C SER A 148 -4.66 11.15 4.37
N CYS A 149 -4.05 10.18 5.08
CA CYS A 149 -4.64 8.88 5.38
C CYS A 149 -5.31 8.86 6.76
N ARG A 150 -6.27 7.95 6.92
CA ARG A 150 -6.84 7.56 8.21
C ARG A 150 -6.41 6.14 8.54
N LEU A 151 -5.93 5.94 9.76
CA LEU A 151 -5.63 4.61 10.29
C LEU A 151 -6.66 4.28 11.37
N ILE A 152 -7.37 3.17 11.22
CA ILE A 152 -8.45 2.75 12.11
C ILE A 152 -8.14 1.35 12.64
N GLY A 153 -8.24 1.20 13.96
CA GLY A 153 -8.06 -0.07 14.66
C GLY A 153 -8.29 0.10 16.15
N HIS A 154 -8.08 -0.94 16.92
CA HIS A 154 -8.29 -0.95 18.36
C HIS A 154 -6.98 -0.98 19.16
N GLN A 155 -6.07 -1.91 18.82
CA GLN A 155 -4.78 -2.06 19.48
C GLN A 155 -3.69 -2.34 18.44
N ASP A 156 -2.55 -1.65 18.56
CA ASP A 156 -1.42 -1.71 17.63
C ASP A 156 -1.80 -1.30 16.19
N THR A 157 -2.67 -0.29 16.08
CA THR A 157 -3.21 0.17 14.79
C THR A 157 -2.12 0.51 13.76
N LEU A 158 -1.03 1.16 14.21
CA LEU A 158 0.17 1.41 13.41
C LEU A 158 1.36 0.74 14.07
N PHE A 159 2.05 -0.09 13.31
CA PHE A 159 3.35 -0.64 13.69
C PHE A 159 4.41 -0.21 12.68
N THR A 160 5.53 0.35 13.18
CA THR A 160 6.71 0.65 12.36
C THR A 160 7.80 -0.37 12.69
N GLY A 161 8.39 -0.96 11.66
CA GLY A 161 9.51 -1.88 11.80
C GLY A 161 10.74 -1.20 12.41
N PRO A 162 11.73 -1.97 12.84
CA PRO A 162 13.01 -1.42 13.30
C PRO A 162 13.73 -0.75 12.13
N LEU A 163 14.47 0.30 12.43
CA LEU A 163 15.36 0.91 11.45
C LEU A 163 16.37 -0.14 10.94
N PRO A 164 16.68 -0.17 9.64
CA PRO A 164 17.71 -1.05 9.13
C PRO A 164 19.05 -0.73 9.78
N PRO A 165 19.90 -1.74 10.02
CA PRO A 165 21.19 -1.54 10.72
C PRO A 165 22.17 -0.66 9.93
N LYS A 166 21.89 -0.38 8.66
CA LYS A 166 22.62 0.55 7.78
C LYS A 166 21.62 1.31 6.91
N GLU A 167 21.99 2.54 6.52
CA GLU A 167 21.23 3.29 5.53
C GLU A 167 21.12 2.48 4.24
N ILE A 168 19.92 2.50 3.63
CA ILE A 168 19.71 1.94 2.32
C ILE A 168 20.12 3.03 1.32
N GLU A 169 21.18 2.78 0.57
CA GLU A 169 21.72 3.68 -0.46
C GLU A 169 20.82 3.73 -1.71
#